data_0775967cb8f31b9bedda5004e10b287b
#
_entry.id   0775967cb8f31b9bedda5004e10b287b
#
_cell.length_a   1.000
_cell.length_b   1.000
_cell.length_c   1.000
_cell.angle_alpha   90.00
_cell.angle_beta   90.00
_cell.angle_gamma   90.00
#
_symmetry.space_group_name_H-M   'P 1'
#
loop_
_entity.id
_entity.type
_entity.pdbx_description
1 polymer ?
#
loop_
_entity_poly.entity_id
_entity_poly.type
_entity_poly.pdbx_seq_one_letter_code
_entity_poly.pdbx_strand_id
1 'polypeptide(L)'
;MTIPVYLFLGFLEGGKTQFIQESMSDKRFHDGDRTLIVVCEEGIEEFDTSKFHGGNVTIAVIEDEAELNAKHLEELRKKCRAERVLIEYNGMWLIQQLAEALPKNWQIYQTMMMLDATTFDIYNANMRQLMIDKFSAAEMIAINRCEPGVDKAKFHNAVRALNRRASIVFEYKDGSIEPDDIKDELPFDLKAPIVEIKDEDFGILYLDAMDEPDKYDGKIISYTGIVAKSPKLPKNTFIAGRFCMTCCAEDINYIGFVCNSNTDLKLKNKGWYKVKAKIKVENNSAYQGVGPVLYLSLIHISEPTRQEA
;
A
#
# COMPACT_ATOMS: atom_id res chain seq x y z
N MET A 1 1.98 -26.30 -4.13
CA MET A 1 0.68 -25.62 -4.05
C MET A 1 0.85 -24.41 -3.14
N THR A 2 0.49 -23.24 -3.60
CA THR A 2 0.54 -22.01 -2.79
C THR A 2 -0.68 -21.96 -1.89
N ILE A 3 -0.51 -21.58 -0.64
CA ILE A 3 -1.59 -21.43 0.34
C ILE A 3 -1.93 -19.94 0.45
N PRO A 4 -3.15 -19.53 0.10
CA PRO A 4 -3.58 -18.15 0.24
C PRO A 4 -3.79 -17.79 1.71
N VAL A 5 -3.28 -16.62 2.09
CA VAL A 5 -3.41 -16.04 3.43
C VAL A 5 -4.19 -14.74 3.34
N TYR A 6 -5.21 -14.61 4.18
CA TYR A 6 -5.92 -13.35 4.42
C TYR A 6 -5.52 -12.83 5.79
N LEU A 7 -4.94 -11.64 5.81
CA LEU A 7 -4.37 -11.05 7.02
C LEU A 7 -5.28 -9.94 7.55
N PHE A 8 -5.66 -10.05 8.83
CA PHE A 8 -6.51 -9.10 9.52
C PHE A 8 -5.71 -8.39 10.60
N LEU A 9 -5.52 -7.11 10.41
CA LEU A 9 -4.77 -6.20 11.26
C LEU A 9 -5.71 -5.31 12.07
N GLY A 10 -5.20 -4.73 13.13
CA GLY A 10 -5.93 -3.82 14.01
C GLY A 10 -5.59 -4.09 15.47
N PHE A 11 -5.89 -3.13 16.33
CA PHE A 11 -5.65 -3.28 17.76
C PHE A 11 -6.70 -4.18 18.43
N LEU A 12 -6.44 -4.55 19.66
CA LEU A 12 -7.39 -5.32 20.49
C LEU A 12 -8.76 -4.62 20.49
N GLU A 13 -9.83 -5.40 20.41
CA GLU A 13 -11.22 -4.92 20.33
C GLU A 13 -11.53 -4.01 19.14
N GLY A 14 -10.65 -3.96 18.13
CA GLY A 14 -10.82 -3.15 16.92
C GLY A 14 -11.85 -3.71 15.92
N GLY A 15 -12.48 -4.85 16.21
CA GLY A 15 -13.51 -5.47 15.36
C GLY A 15 -12.98 -6.52 14.37
N LYS A 16 -11.74 -7.03 14.54
CA LYS A 16 -11.15 -8.08 13.70
C LYS A 16 -11.99 -9.36 13.71
N THR A 17 -12.28 -9.88 14.89
CA THR A 17 -13.05 -11.11 15.10
C THR A 17 -14.44 -11.01 14.45
N GLN A 18 -15.14 -9.88 14.66
CA GLN A 18 -16.45 -9.64 14.05
C GLN A 18 -16.37 -9.63 12.54
N PHE A 19 -15.40 -8.91 11.96
CA PHE A 19 -15.23 -8.84 10.50
C PHE A 19 -14.92 -10.21 9.89
N ILE A 20 -14.07 -11.01 10.52
CA ILE A 20 -13.80 -12.39 10.11
C ILE A 20 -15.07 -13.24 10.22
N GLN A 21 -15.82 -13.13 11.32
CA GLN A 21 -17.08 -13.83 11.55
C GLN A 21 -18.09 -13.55 10.44
N GLU A 22 -18.29 -12.29 10.07
CA GLU A 22 -19.20 -11.88 9.01
C GLU A 22 -18.72 -12.40 7.65
N SER A 23 -17.42 -12.27 7.35
CA SER A 23 -16.83 -12.78 6.13
C SER A 23 -17.02 -14.30 6.00
N MET A 24 -16.80 -15.06 7.07
CA MET A 24 -16.96 -16.51 7.06
C MET A 24 -18.43 -16.96 6.99
N SER A 25 -19.35 -16.08 7.33
CA SER A 25 -20.80 -16.31 7.19
C SER A 25 -21.32 -16.05 5.78
N ASP A 26 -20.54 -15.31 4.95
CA ASP A 26 -20.91 -15.00 3.56
C ASP A 26 -20.44 -16.11 2.61
N LYS A 27 -21.39 -16.74 1.92
CA LYS A 27 -21.13 -17.77 0.90
C LYS A 27 -20.16 -17.33 -0.20
N ARG A 28 -20.12 -16.05 -0.53
CA ARG A 28 -19.22 -15.52 -1.57
C ARG A 28 -17.75 -15.58 -1.14
N PHE A 29 -17.48 -15.49 0.15
CA PHE A 29 -16.14 -15.57 0.71
C PHE A 29 -15.79 -16.98 1.17
N HIS A 30 -16.74 -17.71 1.76
CA HIS A 30 -16.54 -19.06 2.28
C HIS A 30 -17.61 -20.02 1.79
N ASP A 31 -17.28 -20.89 0.85
CA ASP A 31 -18.16 -21.91 0.29
C ASP A 31 -17.68 -23.35 0.64
N GLY A 32 -17.27 -23.53 1.89
CA GLY A 32 -16.90 -24.84 2.44
C GLY A 32 -15.45 -25.27 2.25
N ASP A 33 -14.55 -24.37 1.81
CA ASP A 33 -13.11 -24.62 1.76
C ASP A 33 -12.54 -24.91 3.14
N ARG A 34 -11.63 -25.89 3.24
CA ARG A 34 -10.94 -26.14 4.50
C ARG A 34 -10.10 -24.95 4.90
N THR A 35 -10.55 -24.26 5.93
CA THR A 35 -9.99 -22.98 6.38
C THR A 35 -9.37 -23.15 7.77
N LEU A 36 -8.14 -22.68 7.94
CA LEU A 36 -7.52 -22.48 9.23
C LEU A 36 -7.62 -20.99 9.60
N ILE A 37 -8.19 -20.69 10.75
CA ILE A 37 -8.14 -19.37 11.37
C ILE A 37 -7.07 -19.43 12.46
N VAL A 38 -6.03 -18.62 12.34
CA VAL A 38 -4.99 -18.43 13.35
C VAL A 38 -5.32 -17.15 14.12
N VAL A 39 -5.56 -17.25 15.41
CA VAL A 39 -5.87 -16.13 16.30
C VAL A 39 -4.62 -15.84 17.11
N CYS A 40 -4.04 -14.64 16.91
CA CYS A 40 -2.83 -14.22 17.62
C CYS A 40 -3.12 -13.28 18.81
N GLU A 41 -4.39 -13.00 19.07
CA GLU A 41 -4.80 -12.09 20.14
C GLU A 41 -6.23 -12.46 20.58
N GLU A 42 -6.40 -12.95 21.81
CA GLU A 42 -7.73 -13.22 22.34
C GLU A 42 -8.37 -11.94 22.89
N GLY A 43 -9.53 -11.58 22.34
CA GLY A 43 -10.38 -10.48 22.79
C GLY A 43 -11.61 -10.99 23.56
N ILE A 44 -12.57 -10.11 23.79
CA ILE A 44 -13.84 -10.44 24.45
C ILE A 44 -14.75 -11.24 23.49
N GLU A 45 -14.64 -10.95 22.17
CA GLU A 45 -15.45 -11.61 21.15
C GLU A 45 -14.85 -12.97 20.77
N GLU A 46 -15.67 -14.01 20.78
CA GLU A 46 -15.31 -15.35 20.36
C GLU A 46 -15.98 -15.71 19.03
N PHE A 47 -15.34 -16.57 18.24
CA PHE A 47 -15.92 -17.07 17.00
C PHE A 47 -17.08 -18.04 17.25
N ASP A 48 -18.25 -17.73 16.69
CA ASP A 48 -19.38 -18.64 16.63
C ASP A 48 -19.34 -19.43 15.31
N THR A 49 -18.66 -20.57 15.33
CA THR A 49 -18.49 -21.42 14.14
C THR A 49 -19.80 -21.97 13.59
N SER A 50 -20.89 -21.94 14.35
CA SER A 50 -22.21 -22.37 13.87
C SER A 50 -22.79 -21.43 12.80
N LYS A 51 -22.31 -20.20 12.74
CA LYS A 51 -22.69 -19.20 11.75
C LYS A 51 -21.85 -19.26 10.48
N PHE A 52 -20.76 -20.01 10.47
CA PHE A 52 -19.91 -20.09 9.27
C PHE A 52 -20.61 -20.87 8.16
N HIS A 53 -20.60 -20.30 6.96
CA HIS A 53 -21.18 -20.99 5.83
C HIS A 53 -20.33 -22.20 5.43
N GLY A 54 -20.96 -23.35 5.17
CA GLY A 54 -20.26 -24.54 4.67
C GLY A 54 -19.39 -25.34 5.64
N GLY A 55 -19.14 -24.87 6.86
CA GLY A 55 -18.29 -25.56 7.85
C GLY A 55 -16.81 -25.67 7.43
N ASN A 56 -16.14 -26.76 7.82
CA ASN A 56 -14.72 -27.05 7.49
C ASN A 56 -13.71 -26.00 8.00
N VAL A 57 -13.98 -25.38 9.14
CA VAL A 57 -13.14 -24.39 9.77
C VAL A 57 -12.47 -24.94 11.01
N THR A 58 -11.17 -24.70 11.14
CA THR A 58 -10.40 -25.00 12.34
C THR A 58 -9.83 -23.70 12.88
N ILE A 59 -10.00 -23.44 14.17
CA ILE A 59 -9.42 -22.29 14.85
C ILE A 59 -8.22 -22.77 15.67
N ALA A 60 -7.11 -22.07 15.58
CA ALA A 60 -5.91 -22.28 16.39
C ALA A 60 -5.48 -20.93 16.98
N VAL A 61 -5.11 -20.96 18.26
CA VAL A 61 -4.67 -19.78 19.00
C VAL A 61 -3.16 -19.83 19.16
N ILE A 62 -2.49 -18.70 18.94
CA ILE A 62 -1.05 -18.49 19.14
C ILE A 62 -0.89 -17.18 19.93
N GLU A 63 -0.80 -17.28 21.25
CA GLU A 63 -0.69 -16.11 22.12
C GLU A 63 0.77 -15.64 22.32
N ASP A 64 1.72 -16.56 22.22
CA ASP A 64 3.13 -16.24 22.36
C ASP A 64 3.74 -16.01 20.95
N GLU A 65 4.31 -14.82 20.76
CA GLU A 65 4.99 -14.46 19.53
C GLU A 65 6.11 -15.45 19.15
N ALA A 66 6.77 -16.08 20.13
CA ALA A 66 7.80 -17.09 19.88
C ALA A 66 7.25 -18.37 19.24
N GLU A 67 5.95 -18.65 19.40
CA GLU A 67 5.27 -19.77 18.76
C GLU A 67 4.87 -19.45 17.30
N LEU A 68 4.86 -18.17 16.91
CA LEU A 68 4.59 -17.75 15.54
C LEU A 68 5.81 -18.03 14.67
N ASN A 69 5.88 -19.21 14.08
CA ASN A 69 6.98 -19.61 13.20
C ASN A 69 6.51 -20.56 12.09
N ALA A 70 7.29 -20.63 11.00
CA ALA A 70 6.92 -21.37 9.80
C ALA A 70 6.65 -22.86 10.05
N LYS A 71 7.36 -23.48 10.98
CA LYS A 71 7.17 -24.90 11.32
C LYS A 71 5.82 -25.10 12.00
N HIS A 72 5.53 -24.33 13.03
CA HIS A 72 4.28 -24.44 13.79
C HIS A 72 3.06 -24.14 12.91
N LEU A 73 3.10 -23.07 12.15
CA LEU A 73 2.04 -22.70 11.21
C LEU A 73 1.75 -23.83 10.19
N GLU A 74 2.79 -24.44 9.63
CA GLU A 74 2.62 -25.53 8.68
C GLU A 74 2.13 -26.83 9.34
N GLU A 75 2.49 -27.09 10.60
CA GLU A 75 1.95 -28.21 11.38
C GLU A 75 0.44 -28.04 11.63
N LEU A 76 0.00 -26.85 12.05
CA LEU A 76 -1.41 -26.52 12.23
C LEU A 76 -2.19 -26.71 10.93
N ARG A 77 -1.71 -26.16 9.83
CA ARG A 77 -2.34 -26.30 8.51
C ARG A 77 -2.47 -27.76 8.08
N LYS A 78 -1.41 -28.55 8.23
CA LYS A 78 -1.42 -29.98 7.86
C LYS A 78 -2.40 -30.78 8.70
N LYS A 79 -2.51 -30.49 9.99
CA LYS A 79 -3.41 -31.19 10.91
C LYS A 79 -4.88 -31.08 10.47
N CYS A 80 -5.30 -29.88 10.02
CA CYS A 80 -6.65 -29.66 9.52
C CYS A 80 -6.77 -29.75 7.99
N ARG A 81 -5.66 -29.99 7.27
CA ARG A 81 -5.59 -30.01 5.80
C ARG A 81 -6.12 -28.73 5.16
N ALA A 82 -5.87 -27.60 5.78
CA ALA A 82 -6.38 -26.33 5.30
C ALA A 82 -5.86 -25.98 3.90
N GLU A 83 -6.74 -25.43 3.07
CA GLU A 83 -6.49 -24.98 1.71
C GLU A 83 -6.26 -23.47 1.66
N ARG A 84 -6.74 -22.75 2.70
CA ARG A 84 -6.50 -21.32 2.92
C ARG A 84 -6.33 -21.03 4.41
N VAL A 85 -5.75 -19.88 4.72
CA VAL A 85 -5.50 -19.43 6.08
C VAL A 85 -6.00 -18.01 6.27
N LEU A 86 -6.69 -17.77 7.36
CA LEU A 86 -7.00 -16.44 7.87
C LEU A 86 -6.15 -16.21 9.12
N ILE A 87 -5.52 -15.05 9.23
CA ILE A 87 -4.71 -14.71 10.40
C ILE A 87 -5.31 -13.46 11.04
N GLU A 88 -5.88 -13.61 12.22
CA GLU A 88 -6.20 -12.51 13.12
C GLU A 88 -4.94 -12.14 13.88
N TYR A 89 -4.25 -11.09 13.39
CA TYR A 89 -2.92 -10.75 13.88
C TYR A 89 -2.97 -9.89 15.12
N ASN A 90 -2.03 -10.11 16.03
CA ASN A 90 -1.91 -9.33 17.25
C ASN A 90 -1.54 -7.87 16.92
N GLY A 91 -2.31 -6.92 17.48
CA GLY A 91 -2.14 -5.50 17.24
C GLY A 91 -0.79 -4.94 17.73
N MET A 92 -0.15 -5.60 18.69
CA MET A 92 1.12 -5.18 19.29
C MET A 92 2.35 -5.74 18.56
N TRP A 93 2.20 -6.78 17.73
CA TRP A 93 3.31 -7.38 17.00
C TRP A 93 3.60 -6.66 15.69
N LEU A 94 4.87 -6.59 15.28
CA LEU A 94 5.27 -5.97 14.01
C LEU A 94 5.01 -6.89 12.82
N ILE A 95 4.64 -6.31 11.69
CA ILE A 95 4.36 -7.07 10.44
C ILE A 95 5.60 -7.81 9.93
N GLN A 96 6.79 -7.27 10.16
CA GLN A 96 8.03 -7.94 9.79
C GLN A 96 8.16 -9.32 10.43
N GLN A 97 7.77 -9.47 11.69
CA GLN A 97 7.82 -10.76 12.39
C GLN A 97 6.92 -11.80 11.74
N LEU A 98 5.72 -11.40 11.30
CA LEU A 98 4.86 -12.28 10.52
C LEU A 98 5.52 -12.66 9.17
N ALA A 99 6.10 -11.70 8.46
CA ALA A 99 6.74 -11.97 7.17
C ALA A 99 7.88 -12.99 7.30
N GLU A 100 8.64 -12.94 8.39
CA GLU A 100 9.70 -13.91 8.71
C GLU A 100 9.16 -15.28 9.15
N ALA A 101 7.97 -15.28 9.79
CA ALA A 101 7.33 -16.49 10.32
C ALA A 101 6.54 -17.28 9.27
N LEU A 102 6.14 -16.67 8.16
CA LEU A 102 5.31 -17.34 7.16
C LEU A 102 6.07 -18.46 6.45
N PRO A 103 5.45 -19.66 6.27
CA PRO A 103 6.00 -20.70 5.42
C PRO A 103 6.20 -20.22 3.97
N LYS A 104 7.29 -20.64 3.31
CA LYS A 104 7.68 -20.18 1.94
C LYS A 104 6.60 -20.37 0.87
N ASN A 105 5.70 -21.31 1.05
CA ASN A 105 4.61 -21.62 0.13
C ASN A 105 3.28 -20.93 0.52
N TRP A 106 3.27 -20.10 1.57
CA TRP A 106 2.13 -19.28 1.92
C TRP A 106 2.29 -17.90 1.27
N GLN A 107 1.20 -17.35 0.77
CA GLN A 107 1.20 -16.05 0.10
C GLN A 107 0.05 -15.20 0.65
N ILE A 108 0.38 -14.02 1.12
CA ILE A 108 -0.64 -13.04 1.51
C ILE A 108 -1.38 -12.61 0.24
N TYR A 109 -2.68 -12.85 0.20
CA TYR A 109 -3.58 -12.49 -0.89
C TYR A 109 -4.25 -11.17 -0.63
N GLN A 110 -4.53 -10.88 0.62
CA GLN A 110 -5.14 -9.62 1.02
C GLN A 110 -4.78 -9.28 2.46
N THR A 111 -4.50 -8.01 2.70
CA THR A 111 -4.27 -7.45 4.04
C THR A 111 -5.35 -6.41 4.34
N MET A 112 -6.11 -6.66 5.38
CA MET A 112 -7.20 -5.78 5.82
C MET A 112 -6.93 -5.28 7.22
N MET A 113 -7.17 -4.00 7.47
CA MET A 113 -7.04 -3.40 8.79
C MET A 113 -8.40 -2.91 9.30
N MET A 114 -8.75 -3.31 10.51
CA MET A 114 -9.91 -2.82 11.25
C MET A 114 -9.46 -1.71 12.18
N LEU A 115 -10.11 -0.57 12.06
CA LEU A 115 -9.81 0.64 12.81
C LEU A 115 -11.08 1.16 13.49
N ASP A 116 -11.10 1.14 14.81
CA ASP A 116 -12.22 1.69 15.59
C ASP A 116 -12.15 3.22 15.58
N ALA A 117 -13.19 3.85 15.01
CA ALA A 117 -13.28 5.31 14.92
C ALA A 117 -13.28 6.00 16.30
N THR A 118 -13.77 5.32 17.33
CA THR A 118 -13.90 5.87 18.69
C THR A 118 -12.57 5.88 19.46
N THR A 119 -11.66 4.97 19.14
CA THR A 119 -10.36 4.83 19.82
C THR A 119 -9.18 5.34 18.99
N PHE A 120 -9.42 5.72 17.74
CA PHE A 120 -8.37 6.14 16.79
C PHE A 120 -7.42 7.19 17.36
N ASP A 121 -7.93 8.26 17.96
CA ASP A 121 -7.09 9.36 18.47
C ASP A 121 -6.14 8.88 19.57
N ILE A 122 -6.63 8.01 20.44
CA ILE A 122 -5.83 7.45 21.54
C ILE A 122 -4.69 6.60 21.00
N TYR A 123 -4.99 5.70 20.06
CA TYR A 123 -3.96 4.85 19.45
C TYR A 123 -2.99 5.65 18.59
N ASN A 124 -3.48 6.60 17.80
CA ASN A 124 -2.62 7.44 16.96
C ASN A 124 -1.67 8.33 17.78
N ALA A 125 -2.10 8.79 18.96
CA ALA A 125 -1.26 9.59 19.84
C ALA A 125 -0.22 8.74 20.62
N ASN A 126 -0.61 7.54 21.08
CA ASN A 126 0.20 6.76 22.03
C ASN A 126 0.95 5.59 21.37
N MET A 127 0.47 5.07 20.24
CA MET A 127 1.01 3.89 19.56
C MET A 127 1.28 4.16 18.08
N ARG A 128 1.75 5.38 17.78
CA ARG A 128 1.93 5.86 16.40
C ARG A 128 2.80 4.92 15.55
N GLN A 129 3.87 4.34 16.11
CA GLN A 129 4.74 3.44 15.35
C GLN A 129 4.02 2.17 14.91
N LEU A 130 3.19 1.58 15.78
CA LEU A 130 2.37 0.42 15.44
C LEU A 130 1.26 0.77 14.43
N MET A 131 0.71 1.98 14.52
CA MET A 131 -0.23 2.48 13.51
C MET A 131 0.42 2.60 12.14
N ILE A 132 1.62 3.17 12.07
CA ILE A 132 2.40 3.30 10.82
C ILE A 132 2.66 1.92 10.21
N ASP A 133 3.13 0.96 11.02
CA ASP A 133 3.38 -0.42 10.60
C ASP A 133 2.14 -1.08 9.97
N LYS A 134 0.99 -0.96 10.64
CA LYS A 134 -0.27 -1.56 10.15
C LYS A 134 -0.82 -0.83 8.92
N PHE A 135 -0.85 0.51 8.93
CA PHE A 135 -1.35 1.28 7.79
C PHE A 135 -0.52 1.02 6.53
N SER A 136 0.80 0.95 6.66
CA SER A 136 1.69 0.72 5.52
C SER A 136 1.48 -0.64 4.86
N ALA A 137 1.07 -1.65 5.64
CA ALA A 137 0.86 -3.01 5.14
C ALA A 137 -0.56 -3.26 4.61
N ALA A 138 -1.55 -2.43 4.97
CA ALA A 138 -2.96 -2.67 4.64
C ALA A 138 -3.28 -2.33 3.18
N GLU A 139 -4.00 -3.21 2.49
CA GLU A 139 -4.61 -2.95 1.18
C GLU A 139 -6.02 -2.37 1.31
N MET A 140 -6.69 -2.69 2.41
CA MET A 140 -7.99 -2.13 2.78
C MET A 140 -7.99 -1.75 4.27
N ILE A 141 -8.54 -0.59 4.57
CA ILE A 141 -8.74 -0.10 5.94
C ILE A 141 -10.22 0.15 6.15
N ALA A 142 -10.83 -0.67 7.00
CA ALA A 142 -12.22 -0.53 7.42
C ALA A 142 -12.26 0.26 8.73
N ILE A 143 -12.83 1.47 8.68
CA ILE A 143 -13.04 2.33 9.84
C ILE A 143 -14.43 2.04 10.35
N ASN A 144 -14.52 1.27 11.41
CA ASN A 144 -15.78 0.81 11.97
C ASN A 144 -16.29 1.69 13.12
N ARG A 145 -17.49 1.38 13.59
CA ARG A 145 -18.20 2.08 14.68
C ARG A 145 -18.36 3.59 14.42
N CYS A 146 -18.43 3.97 13.15
CA CYS A 146 -18.67 5.35 12.76
C CYS A 146 -20.06 5.80 13.21
N GLU A 147 -20.17 7.08 13.59
CA GLU A 147 -21.43 7.76 13.83
C GLU A 147 -21.77 8.71 12.68
N PRO A 148 -23.05 9.05 12.49
CA PRO A 148 -23.42 10.06 11.50
C PRO A 148 -22.65 11.37 11.74
N GLY A 149 -22.03 11.91 10.67
CA GLY A 149 -21.20 13.12 10.77
C GLY A 149 -19.74 12.87 11.19
N VAL A 150 -19.27 11.63 11.16
CA VAL A 150 -17.85 11.30 11.36
C VAL A 150 -16.95 12.16 10.45
N ASP A 151 -15.88 12.70 11.01
CA ASP A 151 -14.88 13.47 10.24
C ASP A 151 -14.05 12.52 9.35
N LYS A 152 -14.60 12.20 8.18
CA LYS A 152 -13.93 11.33 7.18
C LYS A 152 -12.58 11.90 6.78
N ALA A 153 -12.44 13.23 6.65
CA ALA A 153 -11.20 13.86 6.22
C ALA A 153 -10.04 13.59 7.18
N LYS A 154 -10.31 13.52 8.47
CA LYS A 154 -9.33 13.18 9.50
C LYS A 154 -8.73 11.79 9.25
N PHE A 155 -9.57 10.78 9.03
CA PHE A 155 -9.13 9.42 8.77
C PHE A 155 -8.45 9.29 7.42
N HIS A 156 -9.05 9.87 6.39
CA HIS A 156 -8.48 9.93 5.05
C HIS A 156 -7.05 10.47 5.09
N ASN A 157 -6.84 11.66 5.67
CA ASN A 157 -5.53 12.29 5.75
C ASN A 157 -4.51 11.45 6.53
N ALA A 158 -4.95 10.83 7.64
CA ALA A 158 -4.08 9.97 8.44
C ALA A 158 -3.62 8.73 7.68
N VAL A 159 -4.52 8.09 6.91
CA VAL A 159 -4.20 6.94 6.07
C VAL A 159 -3.35 7.36 4.89
N ARG A 160 -3.76 8.41 4.13
CA ARG A 160 -3.06 8.85 2.92
C ARG A 160 -1.65 9.34 3.16
N ALA A 161 -1.38 9.89 4.35
CA ALA A 161 -0.03 10.27 4.76
C ALA A 161 0.94 9.08 4.82
N LEU A 162 0.43 7.85 4.99
CA LEU A 162 1.23 6.63 5.18
C LEU A 162 1.02 5.61 4.04
N ASN A 163 -0.20 5.52 3.52
CA ASN A 163 -0.57 4.57 2.49
C ASN A 163 -1.56 5.19 1.49
N ARG A 164 -1.05 5.56 0.33
CA ARG A 164 -1.86 6.18 -0.74
C ARG A 164 -2.70 5.19 -1.54
N ARG A 165 -2.42 3.88 -1.42
CA ARG A 165 -3.07 2.84 -2.23
C ARG A 165 -4.17 2.10 -1.50
N ALA A 166 -4.20 2.15 -0.18
CA ALA A 166 -5.22 1.44 0.58
C ALA A 166 -6.63 1.92 0.23
N SER A 167 -7.53 1.00 0.00
CA SER A 167 -8.96 1.31 -0.04
C SER A 167 -9.43 1.64 1.37
N ILE A 168 -10.18 2.73 1.53
CA ILE A 168 -10.73 3.13 2.82
C ILE A 168 -12.25 2.97 2.74
N VAL A 169 -12.83 2.35 3.76
CA VAL A 169 -14.28 2.22 3.91
C VAL A 169 -14.70 2.62 5.32
N PHE A 170 -15.85 3.24 5.44
CA PHE A 170 -16.46 3.66 6.70
C PHE A 170 -17.66 2.77 6.98
N GLU A 171 -17.65 2.07 8.10
CA GLU A 171 -18.73 1.23 8.56
C GLU A 171 -19.43 1.91 9.74
N TYR A 172 -20.70 2.16 9.58
CA TYR A 172 -21.52 2.85 10.58
C TYR A 172 -22.17 1.85 11.55
N LYS A 173 -22.56 2.34 12.73
CA LYS A 173 -23.22 1.53 13.76
C LYS A 173 -24.55 0.91 13.33
N ASP A 174 -25.19 1.44 12.31
CA ASP A 174 -26.41 0.89 11.72
C ASP A 174 -26.14 -0.22 10.67
N GLY A 175 -24.87 -0.55 10.45
CA GLY A 175 -24.43 -1.54 9.48
C GLY A 175 -24.29 -1.02 8.05
N SER A 176 -24.52 0.27 7.81
CA SER A 176 -24.26 0.85 6.49
C SER A 176 -22.76 1.01 6.26
N ILE A 177 -22.33 0.86 5.00
CA ILE A 177 -20.94 0.97 4.59
C ILE A 177 -20.84 2.01 3.49
N GLU A 178 -19.92 2.95 3.65
CA GLU A 178 -19.61 3.97 2.66
C GLU A 178 -18.13 3.91 2.27
N PRO A 179 -17.81 3.96 0.98
CA PRO A 179 -16.43 4.14 0.56
C PRO A 179 -15.93 5.55 0.88
N ASP A 180 -14.62 5.68 0.97
CA ASP A 180 -13.97 6.98 1.00
C ASP A 180 -14.06 7.63 -0.39
N ASP A 181 -14.78 8.73 -0.48
CA ASP A 181 -14.99 9.51 -1.71
C ASP A 181 -14.16 10.80 -1.75
N ILE A 182 -13.31 11.03 -0.75
CA ILE A 182 -12.43 12.19 -0.68
C ILE A 182 -11.33 12.04 -1.72
N LYS A 183 -11.21 13.05 -2.58
CA LYS A 183 -10.13 13.11 -3.55
C LYS A 183 -8.94 13.81 -2.94
N ASP A 184 -7.78 13.16 -3.03
CA ASP A 184 -6.50 13.79 -2.68
C ASP A 184 -6.26 15.01 -3.57
N GLU A 185 -6.04 16.17 -2.98
CA GLU A 185 -5.54 17.32 -3.71
C GLU A 185 -4.05 17.12 -4.02
N LEU A 186 -3.69 17.39 -5.27
CA LEU A 186 -2.29 17.38 -5.67
C LEU A 186 -1.57 18.58 -5.06
N PRO A 187 -0.36 18.43 -4.51
CA PRO A 187 0.40 19.54 -3.91
C PRO A 187 0.96 20.52 -4.96
N PHE A 188 0.63 20.32 -6.23
CA PHE A 188 1.05 21.13 -7.35
C PHE A 188 -0.12 21.39 -8.32
N ASP A 189 -0.10 22.54 -8.98
CA ASP A 189 -1.16 22.94 -9.90
C ASP A 189 -0.95 22.38 -11.32
N LEU A 190 -1.74 21.39 -11.71
CA LEU A 190 -1.74 20.80 -13.05
C LEU A 190 -2.24 21.76 -14.14
N LYS A 191 -2.86 22.91 -13.78
CA LYS A 191 -3.31 23.92 -14.75
C LYS A 191 -2.20 24.92 -15.07
N ALA A 192 -1.12 24.95 -14.31
CA ALA A 192 0.01 25.82 -14.54
C ALA A 192 0.64 25.53 -15.93
N PRO A 193 1.15 26.53 -16.67
CA PRO A 193 1.85 26.32 -17.93
C PRO A 193 3.08 25.40 -17.81
N ILE A 194 3.72 25.41 -16.65
CA ILE A 194 4.79 24.51 -16.23
C ILE A 194 4.44 24.08 -14.80
N VAL A 195 4.27 22.79 -14.63
CA VAL A 195 3.99 22.21 -13.31
C VAL A 195 5.33 22.02 -12.58
N GLU A 196 5.65 22.96 -11.69
CA GLU A 196 6.86 22.88 -10.87
C GLU A 196 6.63 21.90 -9.70
N ILE A 197 7.47 20.89 -9.63
CA ILE A 197 7.38 19.83 -8.63
C ILE A 197 8.51 20.03 -7.62
N LYS A 198 8.15 20.19 -6.37
CA LYS A 198 9.11 20.22 -5.26
C LYS A 198 9.69 18.83 -5.03
N ASP A 199 10.82 18.80 -4.36
CA ASP A 199 11.56 17.57 -4.08
C ASP A 199 10.75 16.56 -3.27
N GLU A 200 10.02 17.05 -2.29
CA GLU A 200 9.10 16.27 -1.42
C GLU A 200 7.91 15.70 -2.17
N ASP A 201 7.47 16.36 -3.26
CA ASP A 201 6.25 16.01 -3.99
C ASP A 201 6.51 15.03 -5.16
N PHE A 202 7.76 14.68 -5.44
CA PHE A 202 8.11 13.83 -6.58
C PHE A 202 7.48 12.44 -6.52
N GLY A 203 7.42 11.85 -5.33
CA GLY A 203 6.77 10.55 -5.12
C GLY A 203 5.27 10.59 -5.47
N ILE A 204 4.61 11.69 -5.07
CA ILE A 204 3.19 11.95 -5.38
C ILE A 204 2.98 12.08 -6.88
N LEU A 205 3.79 12.91 -7.54
CA LEU A 205 3.75 13.07 -8.99
C LEU A 205 3.89 11.71 -9.70
N TYR A 206 4.88 10.91 -9.29
CA TYR A 206 5.16 9.64 -9.95
C TYR A 206 3.98 8.67 -9.82
N LEU A 207 3.45 8.51 -8.62
CA LEU A 207 2.34 7.60 -8.37
C LEU A 207 1.08 8.05 -9.10
N ASP A 208 0.68 9.31 -8.97
CA ASP A 208 -0.53 9.82 -9.61
C ASP A 208 -0.41 9.80 -11.14
N ALA A 209 0.76 10.11 -11.70
CA ALA A 209 0.98 10.04 -13.15
C ALA A 209 1.03 8.59 -13.69
N MET A 210 1.38 7.62 -12.89
CA MET A 210 1.32 6.20 -13.28
C MET A 210 -0.08 5.62 -13.13
N ASP A 211 -0.85 6.07 -12.15
CA ASP A 211 -2.22 5.59 -11.89
C ASP A 211 -3.23 6.26 -12.85
N GLU A 212 -3.10 7.56 -13.10
CA GLU A 212 -3.98 8.34 -13.98
C GLU A 212 -3.18 9.13 -15.05
N PRO A 213 -2.49 8.46 -15.96
CA PRO A 213 -1.56 9.09 -16.89
C PRO A 213 -2.22 10.14 -17.79
N ASP A 214 -3.47 9.95 -18.17
CA ASP A 214 -4.21 10.85 -19.07
C ASP A 214 -4.32 12.29 -18.53
N LYS A 215 -4.32 12.46 -17.18
CA LYS A 215 -4.29 13.79 -16.56
C LYS A 215 -3.05 14.62 -16.95
N TYR A 216 -1.96 13.92 -17.28
CA TYR A 216 -0.65 14.49 -17.51
C TYR A 216 -0.30 14.62 -18.99
N ASP A 217 -1.10 14.05 -19.90
CA ASP A 217 -0.81 14.10 -21.33
C ASP A 217 -0.73 15.54 -21.82
N GLY A 218 0.35 15.84 -22.52
CA GLY A 218 0.63 17.20 -23.03
C GLY A 218 1.13 18.21 -22.00
N LYS A 219 1.15 17.89 -20.70
CA LYS A 219 1.66 18.79 -19.64
C LYS A 219 3.17 18.94 -19.72
N ILE A 220 3.65 20.10 -19.28
CA ILE A 220 5.08 20.36 -19.07
C ILE A 220 5.34 20.33 -17.58
N ILE A 221 6.22 19.43 -17.15
CA ILE A 221 6.63 19.32 -15.74
C ILE A 221 8.08 19.73 -15.58
N SER A 222 8.42 20.22 -14.39
CA SER A 222 9.78 20.58 -14.00
C SER A 222 10.06 20.04 -12.59
N TYR A 223 11.13 19.24 -12.47
CA TYR A 223 11.56 18.65 -11.19
C TYR A 223 13.06 18.39 -11.17
N THR A 224 13.63 18.15 -10.01
CA THR A 224 15.02 17.72 -9.85
C THR A 224 15.09 16.21 -9.66
N GLY A 225 15.91 15.52 -10.46
CA GLY A 225 16.01 14.06 -10.41
C GLY A 225 17.41 13.53 -10.69
N ILE A 226 17.62 12.28 -10.33
CA ILE A 226 18.84 11.52 -10.61
C ILE A 226 18.67 10.84 -11.97
N VAL A 227 19.68 10.90 -12.82
CA VAL A 227 19.68 10.21 -14.11
C VAL A 227 20.18 8.78 -13.95
N ALA A 228 19.40 7.81 -14.42
CA ALA A 228 19.80 6.42 -14.58
C ALA A 228 19.89 6.07 -16.07
N LYS A 229 21.05 5.61 -16.51
CA LYS A 229 21.31 5.10 -17.86
C LYS A 229 21.46 3.58 -17.82
N SER A 230 20.91 2.92 -18.83
CA SER A 230 21.06 1.47 -19.01
C SER A 230 21.37 1.15 -20.47
N PRO A 231 22.26 0.20 -20.75
CA PRO A 231 22.50 -0.30 -22.11
C PRO A 231 21.28 -0.93 -22.77
N LYS A 232 20.27 -1.30 -21.96
CA LYS A 232 19.01 -1.88 -22.45
C LYS A 232 18.03 -0.83 -22.99
N LEU A 233 18.26 0.44 -22.67
CA LEU A 233 17.42 1.54 -23.17
C LEU A 233 17.87 1.97 -24.58
N PRO A 234 16.95 2.44 -25.43
CA PRO A 234 17.26 3.01 -26.74
C PRO A 234 18.26 4.15 -26.63
N LYS A 235 18.94 4.46 -27.75
CA LYS A 235 19.82 5.61 -27.85
C LYS A 235 19.04 6.89 -27.50
N ASN A 236 19.65 7.80 -26.74
CA ASN A 236 19.07 9.04 -26.26
C ASN A 236 17.87 8.89 -25.29
N THR A 237 17.70 7.67 -24.73
CA THR A 237 16.72 7.39 -23.71
C THR A 237 17.42 7.14 -22.37
N PHE A 238 16.87 7.68 -21.30
CA PHE A 238 17.32 7.49 -19.93
C PHE A 238 16.13 7.55 -18.97
N ILE A 239 16.34 7.18 -17.72
CA ILE A 239 15.34 7.38 -16.67
C ILE A 239 15.79 8.54 -15.80
N ALA A 240 14.87 9.45 -15.50
CA ALA A 240 15.10 10.53 -14.54
C ALA A 240 14.12 10.39 -13.38
N GLY A 241 14.64 10.22 -12.18
CA GLY A 241 13.83 9.89 -11.01
C GLY A 241 14.52 10.17 -9.69
N ARG A 242 14.01 9.56 -8.64
CA ARG A 242 14.53 9.69 -7.28
C ARG A 242 14.49 8.36 -6.55
N PHE A 243 15.30 8.29 -5.51
CA PHE A 243 15.13 7.26 -4.49
C PHE A 243 14.00 7.72 -3.56
N CYS A 244 12.95 6.93 -3.50
CA CYS A 244 11.82 7.17 -2.61
C CYS A 244 11.73 6.04 -1.59
N MET A 245 11.56 6.41 -0.34
CA MET A 245 11.27 5.48 0.74
C MET A 245 9.76 5.21 0.73
N THR A 246 9.35 3.95 0.68
CA THR A 246 7.93 3.60 0.67
C THR A 246 7.41 3.33 2.07
N CYS A 247 8.11 2.55 2.88
CA CYS A 247 7.67 2.23 4.26
C CYS A 247 8.79 2.28 5.31
N CYS A 248 10.02 1.95 4.97
CA CYS A 248 11.14 2.00 5.91
C CYS A 248 12.47 2.28 5.19
N ALA A 249 13.52 2.56 5.97
CA ALA A 249 14.85 2.88 5.41
C ALA A 249 15.47 1.75 4.57
N GLU A 250 15.01 0.52 4.75
CA GLU A 250 15.46 -0.65 3.99
C GLU A 250 14.71 -0.82 2.66
N ASP A 251 13.58 -0.12 2.49
CA ASP A 251 12.72 -0.18 1.30
C ASP A 251 12.82 1.12 0.47
N ILE A 252 14.05 1.47 0.13
CA ILE A 252 14.33 2.61 -0.73
C ILE A 252 14.39 2.14 -2.18
N ASN A 253 13.37 2.51 -2.95
CA ASN A 253 13.26 2.17 -4.35
C ASN A 253 13.58 3.39 -5.24
N TYR A 254 14.30 3.15 -6.34
CA TYR A 254 14.46 4.16 -7.37
C TYR A 254 13.25 4.15 -8.30
N ILE A 255 12.47 5.23 -8.28
CA ILE A 255 11.33 5.45 -9.16
C ILE A 255 11.64 6.61 -10.11
N GLY A 256 11.15 6.53 -11.35
CA GLY A 256 11.43 7.60 -12.32
C GLY A 256 10.75 7.39 -13.67
N PHE A 257 10.70 8.49 -14.42
CA PHE A 257 10.09 8.51 -15.73
C PHE A 257 11.10 8.19 -16.83
N VAL A 258 10.64 7.51 -17.87
CA VAL A 258 11.37 7.36 -19.11
C VAL A 258 11.45 8.70 -19.80
N CYS A 259 12.67 9.11 -20.12
CA CYS A 259 12.97 10.38 -20.77
C CYS A 259 13.59 10.15 -22.15
N ASN A 260 13.04 10.76 -23.18
CA ASN A 260 13.55 10.77 -24.53
C ASN A 260 14.11 12.15 -24.90
N SER A 261 15.31 12.19 -25.48
CA SER A 261 15.92 13.42 -25.97
C SER A 261 16.16 13.35 -27.48
N ASN A 262 15.91 14.46 -28.17
CA ASN A 262 16.22 14.58 -29.60
C ASN A 262 17.73 14.73 -29.85
N THR A 263 18.53 14.99 -28.83
CA THR A 263 19.97 15.19 -28.91
C THR A 263 20.72 14.29 -27.96
N ASP A 264 21.96 13.97 -28.27
CA ASP A 264 22.82 13.21 -27.36
C ASP A 264 23.27 14.11 -26.20
N LEU A 265 22.60 13.95 -25.08
CA LEU A 265 22.90 14.65 -23.84
C LEU A 265 24.06 13.95 -23.11
N LYS A 266 25.16 14.69 -22.89
CA LYS A 266 26.31 14.18 -22.12
C LYS A 266 26.02 14.14 -20.63
N LEU A 267 24.96 13.38 -20.23
CA LEU A 267 24.58 13.22 -18.84
C LEU A 267 25.48 12.18 -18.14
N LYS A 268 25.86 12.48 -16.90
CA LYS A 268 26.53 11.51 -16.04
C LYS A 268 25.48 10.55 -15.43
N ASN A 269 25.73 9.25 -15.48
CA ASN A 269 24.91 8.27 -14.76
C ASN A 269 24.98 8.56 -13.25
N LYS A 270 23.86 8.52 -12.56
CA LYS A 270 23.69 8.90 -11.15
C LYS A 270 23.96 10.39 -10.86
N GLY A 271 24.00 11.26 -11.89
CA GLY A 271 24.09 12.71 -11.72
C GLY A 271 22.70 13.31 -11.42
N TRP A 272 22.69 14.38 -10.63
CA TRP A 272 21.50 15.18 -10.36
C TRP A 272 21.28 16.23 -11.44
N TYR A 273 20.04 16.35 -11.90
CA TYR A 273 19.69 17.30 -12.93
C TYR A 273 18.29 17.88 -12.72
N LYS A 274 18.12 19.16 -13.00
CA LYS A 274 16.79 19.76 -13.13
C LYS A 274 16.24 19.38 -14.51
N VAL A 275 15.17 18.60 -14.51
CA VAL A 275 14.50 18.08 -15.71
C VAL A 275 13.24 18.90 -15.94
N LYS A 276 13.11 19.44 -17.16
CA LYS A 276 11.88 20.09 -17.62
C LYS A 276 11.48 19.45 -18.93
N ALA A 277 10.34 18.82 -19.00
CA ALA A 277 9.95 18.00 -20.15
C ALA A 277 8.43 18.01 -20.36
N LYS A 278 8.02 17.79 -21.62
CA LYS A 278 6.64 17.57 -21.96
C LYS A 278 6.30 16.09 -21.78
N ILE A 279 5.21 15.80 -21.12
CA ILE A 279 4.69 14.44 -20.96
C ILE A 279 3.90 14.07 -22.22
N LYS A 280 4.09 12.83 -22.67
CA LYS A 280 3.23 12.15 -23.64
C LYS A 280 2.89 10.77 -23.10
N VAL A 281 1.61 10.47 -23.09
CA VAL A 281 1.13 9.15 -22.66
C VAL A 281 1.17 8.21 -23.85
N GLU A 282 1.97 7.17 -23.74
CA GLU A 282 2.16 6.19 -24.81
C GLU A 282 2.56 4.82 -24.28
N ASN A 283 2.44 3.79 -25.14
CA ASN A 283 2.90 2.45 -24.79
C ASN A 283 4.43 2.40 -24.76
N ASN A 284 5.01 1.96 -23.65
CA ASN A 284 6.44 1.88 -23.46
C ASN A 284 6.85 0.57 -22.79
N SER A 285 7.84 -0.11 -23.36
CA SER A 285 8.32 -1.40 -22.85
C SER A 285 8.89 -1.32 -21.43
N ALA A 286 9.40 -0.18 -21.00
CA ALA A 286 9.89 0.01 -19.64
C ALA A 286 8.77 -0.02 -18.59
N TYR A 287 7.55 0.34 -18.97
CA TYR A 287 6.36 0.27 -18.11
C TYR A 287 5.54 -1.01 -18.33
N GLN A 288 5.92 -1.84 -19.31
CA GLN A 288 5.13 -3.01 -19.75
C GLN A 288 3.67 -2.66 -20.12
N GLY A 289 3.44 -1.41 -20.55
CA GLY A 289 2.12 -0.88 -20.86
C GLY A 289 2.14 0.60 -21.19
N VAL A 290 0.97 1.23 -21.09
CA VAL A 290 0.79 2.67 -21.30
C VAL A 290 1.27 3.43 -20.07
N GLY A 291 2.03 4.50 -20.28
CA GLY A 291 2.52 5.34 -19.19
C GLY A 291 3.12 6.67 -19.66
N PRO A 292 3.49 7.55 -18.72
CA PRO A 292 3.99 8.90 -19.02
C PRO A 292 5.45 8.88 -19.47
N VAL A 293 5.70 9.20 -20.71
CA VAL A 293 7.04 9.36 -21.29
C VAL A 293 7.38 10.85 -21.42
N LEU A 294 8.55 11.25 -20.97
CA LEU A 294 9.00 12.62 -20.94
C LEU A 294 9.83 12.95 -22.22
N TYR A 295 9.43 13.97 -22.93
CA TYR A 295 10.09 14.44 -24.13
C TYR A 295 10.83 15.76 -23.87
N LEU A 296 12.14 15.71 -24.00
CA LEU A 296 13.07 16.82 -23.77
C LEU A 296 13.33 17.56 -25.11
N SER A 297 12.33 18.21 -25.67
CA SER A 297 12.47 18.83 -27.00
C SER A 297 13.05 20.25 -27.02
N LEU A 298 13.14 20.94 -25.85
CA LEU A 298 13.62 22.33 -25.77
C LEU A 298 14.16 22.70 -24.38
N ILE A 299 14.58 21.75 -23.52
CA ILE A 299 14.61 22.06 -22.12
C ILE A 299 15.92 21.67 -21.47
N HIS A 300 16.44 22.63 -20.74
CA HIS A 300 17.71 22.58 -20.05
C HIS A 300 17.71 21.49 -18.96
N ILE A 301 18.65 20.58 -19.11
CA ILE A 301 19.17 19.83 -17.97
C ILE A 301 20.33 20.67 -17.43
N SER A 302 20.14 21.26 -16.26
CA SER A 302 21.20 21.97 -15.54
C SER A 302 21.59 21.15 -14.31
N GLU A 303 22.91 21.10 -14.04
CA GLU A 303 23.35 20.60 -12.72
C GLU A 303 22.79 21.56 -11.66
N PRO A 304 22.15 21.05 -10.57
CA PRO A 304 21.66 21.92 -9.52
C PRO A 304 22.85 22.64 -8.86
N THR A 305 22.66 23.91 -8.57
CA THR A 305 23.63 24.69 -7.81
C THR A 305 23.82 24.06 -6.43
N ARG A 306 25.04 23.96 -5.93
CA ARG A 306 25.46 23.28 -4.67
C ARG A 306 24.77 23.78 -3.38
N GLN A 307 23.78 24.64 -3.45
CA GLN A 307 23.02 25.18 -2.30
C GLN A 307 21.71 24.44 -1.98
N GLU A 308 21.32 23.46 -2.78
CA GLU A 308 20.03 22.74 -2.63
C GLU A 308 20.21 21.21 -2.50
N ALA A 309 21.35 20.76 -1.99
CA ALA A 309 21.64 19.34 -1.75
C ALA A 309 21.71 19.02 -0.26
#